data_f30119cd3ac0b8bfed49c85e539d0812
#
_entry.id   f30119cd3ac0b8bfed49c85e539d0812
#
_cell.length_a   1.000
_cell.length_b   1.000
_cell.length_c   1.000
_cell.angle_alpha   90.00
_cell.angle_beta   90.00
_cell.angle_gamma   90.00
#
_symmetry.space_group_name_H-M   'P 1'
#
loop_
_entity.id
_entity.type
_entity.pdbx_description
1 polymer ?
#
loop_
_entity_poly.entity_id
_entity_poly.type
_entity_poly.pdbx_seq_one_letter_code
_entity_poly.pdbx_strand_id
1 'polypeptide(L)'
;LYSFNRRKIYFMCIALVMAAVLLMGRLAYLMVAKADYYDSAATQLHERERSIKAPRGKIYDRNGNILADNKAVCSVSVIHSQIEDEEEVIRVLNEHLDKAEADIRKKVKKVSSRELIAANIDKTTGDAIRELNVAGIKVDEDYKRYYPYGSLASKVLGFTGSDNQGIVG
;
A
#
# COMPACT_ATOMS: atom_id res chain seq x y z
N LEU A 1 59.47 -12.76 32.06
CA LEU A 1 58.62 -13.05 30.89
C LEU A 1 57.12 -12.79 31.13
N TYR A 2 56.62 -12.98 32.37
CA TYR A 2 55.20 -12.77 32.71
C TYR A 2 54.75 -11.28 32.77
N SER A 3 55.63 -10.35 33.07
CA SER A 3 55.30 -8.91 33.17
C SER A 3 55.07 -8.24 31.82
N PHE A 4 55.74 -8.74 30.78
CA PHE A 4 55.60 -8.22 29.41
C PHE A 4 54.25 -8.59 28.80
N ASN A 5 53.70 -9.75 29.10
CA ASN A 5 52.39 -10.17 28.63
C ASN A 5 51.23 -9.44 29.31
N ARG A 6 51.37 -9.11 30.61
CA ARG A 6 50.36 -8.33 31.37
C ARG A 6 50.18 -6.93 30.76
N ARG A 7 51.25 -6.24 30.42
CA ARG A 7 51.18 -4.90 29.80
C ARG A 7 50.46 -4.96 28.44
N LYS A 8 50.75 -5.97 27.62
CA LYS A 8 50.05 -6.14 26.32
C LYS A 8 48.53 -6.39 26.51
N ILE A 9 48.18 -7.21 27.52
CA ILE A 9 46.76 -7.46 27.85
C ILE A 9 46.08 -6.18 28.32
N TYR A 10 46.71 -5.36 29.15
CA TYR A 10 46.15 -4.05 29.54
C TYR A 10 45.95 -3.12 28.35
N PHE A 11 46.91 -3.03 27.43
CA PHE A 11 46.76 -2.22 26.21
C PHE A 11 45.65 -2.71 25.35
N MET A 12 45.47 -4.04 25.14
CA MET A 12 44.35 -4.61 24.41
C MET A 12 43.01 -4.28 25.10
N CYS A 13 42.90 -4.44 26.40
CA CYS A 13 41.68 -4.10 27.13
C CYS A 13 41.34 -2.61 27.03
N ILE A 14 42.33 -1.72 27.18
CA ILE A 14 42.12 -0.28 27.01
C ILE A 14 41.68 0.05 25.57
N ALA A 15 42.30 -0.55 24.56
CA ALA A 15 41.91 -0.35 23.16
C ALA A 15 40.47 -0.81 22.90
N LEU A 16 40.09 -1.95 23.46
CA LEU A 16 38.73 -2.50 23.33
C LEU A 16 37.69 -1.61 24.03
N VAL A 17 37.97 -1.12 25.23
CA VAL A 17 37.10 -0.18 25.95
C VAL A 17 36.97 1.12 25.19
N MET A 18 38.07 1.65 24.65
CA MET A 18 38.05 2.88 23.87
C MET A 18 37.22 2.72 22.56
N ALA A 19 37.34 1.59 21.88
CA ALA A 19 36.50 1.26 20.74
C ALA A 19 35.01 1.18 21.11
N ALA A 20 34.67 0.55 22.22
CA ALA A 20 33.31 0.47 22.73
C ALA A 20 32.72 1.84 23.06
N VAL A 21 33.51 2.72 23.72
CA VAL A 21 33.07 4.10 24.01
C VAL A 21 32.85 4.92 22.72
N LEU A 22 33.71 4.78 21.72
CA LEU A 22 33.53 5.42 20.44
C LEU A 22 32.27 4.94 19.70
N LEU A 23 31.98 3.64 19.74
CA LEU A 23 30.76 3.08 19.16
C LEU A 23 29.50 3.57 19.87
N MET A 24 29.51 3.59 21.22
CA MET A 24 28.39 4.14 21.99
C MET A 24 28.17 5.62 21.71
N GLY A 25 29.23 6.42 21.66
CA GLY A 25 29.16 7.83 21.31
C GLY A 25 28.62 8.05 19.89
N ARG A 26 29.00 7.20 18.95
CA ARG A 26 28.47 7.23 17.57
C ARG A 26 26.99 6.89 17.52
N LEU A 27 26.58 5.85 18.24
CA LEU A 27 25.17 5.45 18.35
C LEU A 27 24.33 6.56 19.00
N ALA A 28 24.77 7.14 20.11
CA ALA A 28 24.10 8.26 20.77
C ALA A 28 23.97 9.46 19.83
N TYR A 29 25.03 9.79 19.09
CA TYR A 29 24.96 10.86 18.08
C TYR A 29 23.92 10.58 16.99
N LEU A 30 23.83 9.35 16.47
CA LEU A 30 22.84 8.98 15.45
C LEU A 30 21.41 9.02 16.02
N MET A 31 21.22 8.56 17.26
CA MET A 31 19.90 8.53 17.91
C MET A 31 19.38 9.91 18.30
N VAL A 32 20.25 10.85 18.63
CA VAL A 32 19.82 12.19 19.10
C VAL A 32 19.94 13.22 17.98
N ALA A 33 21.11 13.33 17.34
CA ALA A 33 21.34 14.41 16.38
C ALA A 33 20.78 14.14 14.97
N LYS A 34 20.56 12.85 14.64
CA LYS A 34 19.99 12.45 13.33
C LYS A 34 18.64 11.75 13.45
N ALA A 35 18.00 11.75 14.62
CA ALA A 35 16.69 11.15 14.82
C ALA A 35 15.67 11.64 13.80
N ASP A 36 15.48 12.95 13.69
CA ASP A 36 14.52 13.57 12.77
C ASP A 36 14.75 13.20 11.30
N TYR A 37 16.02 13.08 10.90
CA TYR A 37 16.37 12.68 9.53
C TYR A 37 15.98 11.23 9.25
N TYR A 38 16.27 10.31 10.17
CA TYR A 38 15.92 8.90 9.98
C TYR A 38 14.43 8.65 10.17
N ASP A 39 13.75 9.40 11.04
CA ASP A 39 12.30 9.32 11.22
C ASP A 39 11.57 9.83 9.97
N SER A 40 11.99 10.98 9.42
CA SER A 40 11.43 11.47 8.16
C SER A 40 11.69 10.53 6.97
N ALA A 41 12.88 9.94 6.88
CA ALA A 41 13.20 8.97 5.84
C ALA A 41 12.38 7.67 6.00
N ALA A 42 12.17 7.20 7.23
CA ALA A 42 11.31 6.05 7.52
C ALA A 42 9.85 6.36 7.18
N THR A 43 9.35 7.54 7.57
CA THR A 43 7.99 7.99 7.25
C THR A 43 7.78 8.08 5.73
N GLN A 44 8.72 8.64 4.98
CA GLN A 44 8.64 8.67 3.51
C GLN A 44 8.64 7.26 2.87
N LEU A 45 9.32 6.29 3.46
CA LEU A 45 9.28 4.90 3.02
C LEU A 45 7.96 4.20 3.38
N HIS A 46 7.34 4.58 4.50
CA HIS A 46 6.05 4.06 4.95
C HIS A 46 4.87 4.82 4.33
N GLU A 47 4.98 6.12 4.14
CA GLU A 47 4.10 6.91 3.31
C GLU A 47 4.50 6.69 1.84
N ARG A 48 4.11 5.55 1.28
CA ARG A 48 4.07 5.45 -0.18
C ARG A 48 3.15 6.57 -0.65
N GLU A 49 3.70 7.54 -1.37
CA GLU A 49 2.91 8.52 -2.11
C GLU A 49 1.84 7.76 -2.89
N ARG A 50 0.62 7.77 -2.37
CA ARG A 50 -0.50 7.26 -3.13
C ARG A 50 -0.77 8.31 -4.18
N SER A 51 -0.38 8.03 -5.39
CA SER A 51 -0.86 8.75 -6.55
C SER A 51 -2.39 8.65 -6.55
N ILE A 52 -3.06 9.65 -5.98
CA ILE A 52 -4.51 9.77 -6.05
C ILE A 52 -4.81 10.03 -7.52
N LYS A 53 -5.31 9.02 -8.21
CA LYS A 53 -5.73 9.15 -9.61
C LYS A 53 -6.90 10.13 -9.66
N ALA A 54 -6.68 11.28 -10.26
CA ALA A 54 -7.77 12.22 -10.50
C ALA A 54 -8.83 11.59 -11.43
N PRO A 55 -10.13 11.86 -11.19
CA PRO A 55 -11.18 11.44 -12.11
C PRO A 55 -10.99 12.12 -13.45
N ARG A 56 -11.27 11.42 -14.54
CA ARG A 56 -11.25 12.00 -15.89
C ARG A 56 -12.37 13.02 -16.06
N GLY A 57 -12.18 14.00 -16.91
CA GLY A 57 -13.24 14.95 -17.30
C GLY A 57 -14.47 14.25 -17.85
N LYS A 58 -15.63 14.82 -17.64
CA LYS A 58 -16.89 14.39 -18.29
C LYS A 58 -16.89 14.80 -19.75
N ILE A 59 -17.49 13.99 -20.59
CA ILE A 59 -17.67 14.31 -22.02
C ILE A 59 -19.16 14.51 -22.28
N TYR A 60 -19.50 15.62 -22.91
CA TYR A 60 -20.87 16.01 -23.20
C TYR A 60 -21.09 16.06 -24.72
N ASP A 61 -22.32 15.88 -25.13
CA ASP A 61 -22.76 16.22 -26.47
C ASP A 61 -23.05 17.74 -26.59
N ARG A 62 -23.43 18.19 -27.78
CA ARG A 62 -23.81 19.61 -28.04
C ARG A 62 -25.05 20.08 -27.25
N ASN A 63 -25.84 19.14 -26.73
CA ASN A 63 -27.08 19.42 -25.99
C ASN A 63 -26.85 19.33 -24.48
N GLY A 64 -25.62 19.05 -24.03
CA GLY A 64 -25.27 18.92 -22.60
C GLY A 64 -25.51 17.52 -22.01
N ASN A 65 -25.87 16.50 -22.82
CA ASN A 65 -26.02 15.14 -22.33
C ASN A 65 -24.65 14.52 -22.08
N ILE A 66 -24.51 13.79 -20.98
CA ILE A 66 -23.25 13.14 -20.61
C ILE A 66 -23.05 11.89 -21.45
N LEU A 67 -22.02 11.87 -22.29
CA LEU A 67 -21.61 10.74 -23.11
C LEU A 67 -20.61 9.82 -22.39
N ALA A 68 -19.79 10.37 -21.52
CA ALA A 68 -18.87 9.62 -20.69
C ALA A 68 -18.64 10.32 -19.35
N ASP A 69 -18.74 9.55 -18.25
CA ASP A 69 -18.56 9.99 -16.87
C ASP A 69 -17.64 9.01 -16.11
N ASN A 70 -17.42 9.27 -14.84
CA ASN A 70 -16.69 8.39 -13.94
C ASN A 70 -17.63 7.86 -12.86
N LYS A 71 -17.61 6.55 -12.63
CA LYS A 71 -18.26 5.92 -11.47
C LYS A 71 -17.19 5.70 -10.41
N ALA A 72 -17.44 6.19 -9.19
CA ALA A 72 -16.59 5.87 -8.04
C ALA A 72 -16.71 4.37 -7.74
N VAL A 73 -15.57 3.71 -7.65
CA VAL A 73 -15.43 2.29 -7.32
C VAL A 73 -14.36 2.12 -6.27
N CYS A 74 -14.30 0.96 -5.63
CA CYS A 74 -13.27 0.63 -4.68
C CYS A 74 -12.45 -0.58 -5.15
N SER A 75 -11.21 -0.63 -4.69
CA SER A 75 -10.33 -1.79 -4.83
C SER A 75 -9.94 -2.28 -3.45
N VAL A 76 -10.12 -3.57 -3.19
CA VAL A 76 -9.76 -4.20 -1.93
C VAL A 76 -8.48 -5.00 -2.11
N SER A 77 -7.54 -4.77 -1.23
CA SER A 77 -6.26 -5.47 -1.18
C SER A 77 -5.92 -5.86 0.24
N VAL A 78 -5.09 -6.87 0.40
CA VAL A 78 -4.56 -7.31 1.70
C VAL A 78 -3.06 -7.08 1.78
N ILE A 79 -2.60 -6.77 2.98
CA ILE A 79 -1.19 -6.63 3.33
C ILE A 79 -0.87 -7.73 4.33
N HIS A 80 -0.21 -8.79 3.87
CA HIS A 80 0.04 -10.00 4.67
C HIS A 80 0.72 -9.70 6.02
N SER A 81 1.67 -8.78 6.06
CA SER A 81 2.40 -8.41 7.29
C SER A 81 1.54 -7.67 8.33
N GLN A 82 0.33 -7.22 7.98
CA GLN A 82 -0.59 -6.52 8.87
C GLN A 82 -1.80 -7.38 9.27
N ILE A 83 -1.89 -8.61 8.78
CA ILE A 83 -2.96 -9.54 9.13
C ILE A 83 -2.68 -10.11 10.51
N GLU A 84 -3.59 -9.93 11.44
CA GLU A 84 -3.55 -10.52 12.79
C GLU A 84 -4.28 -11.86 12.83
N ASP A 85 -5.45 -11.94 12.18
CA ASP A 85 -6.26 -13.16 12.05
C ASP A 85 -6.63 -13.40 10.59
N GLU A 86 -6.04 -14.45 9.98
CA GLU A 86 -6.31 -14.81 8.58
C GLU A 86 -7.77 -15.27 8.36
N GLU A 87 -8.36 -15.99 9.32
CA GLU A 87 -9.71 -16.52 9.17
C GLU A 87 -10.75 -15.40 9.28
N GLU A 88 -10.52 -14.40 10.12
CA GLU A 88 -11.38 -13.22 10.18
C GLU A 88 -11.35 -12.43 8.87
N VAL A 89 -10.16 -12.18 8.33
CA VAL A 89 -9.95 -11.51 7.04
C VAL A 89 -10.69 -12.26 5.92
N ILE A 90 -10.55 -13.61 5.87
CA ILE A 90 -11.20 -14.44 4.85
C ILE A 90 -12.72 -14.37 5.00
N ARG A 91 -13.25 -14.47 6.22
CA ARG A 91 -14.68 -14.40 6.51
C ARG A 91 -15.28 -13.08 6.04
N VAL A 92 -14.68 -11.94 6.45
CA VAL A 92 -15.16 -10.61 6.09
C VAL A 92 -15.13 -10.40 4.58
N LEU A 93 -14.05 -10.82 3.92
CA LEU A 93 -13.94 -10.69 2.47
C LEU A 93 -14.93 -11.59 1.72
N ASN A 94 -15.19 -12.80 2.21
CA ASN A 94 -16.15 -13.73 1.61
C ASN A 94 -17.60 -13.25 1.77
N GLU A 95 -17.91 -12.61 2.88
CA GLU A 95 -19.25 -12.06 3.14
C GLU A 95 -19.59 -10.87 2.23
N HIS A 96 -18.59 -10.02 1.92
CA HIS A 96 -18.82 -8.77 1.19
C HIS A 96 -18.43 -8.83 -0.28
N LEU A 97 -17.65 -9.84 -0.69
CA LEU A 97 -17.19 -9.98 -2.07
C LEU A 97 -17.78 -11.23 -2.70
N ASP A 98 -18.36 -11.07 -3.90
CA ASP A 98 -18.86 -12.19 -4.70
C ASP A 98 -17.69 -12.96 -5.35
N LYS A 99 -16.89 -13.65 -4.51
CA LYS A 99 -15.73 -14.45 -4.90
C LYS A 99 -15.68 -15.77 -4.15
N ALA A 100 -15.15 -16.80 -4.82
CA ALA A 100 -14.95 -18.08 -4.17
C ALA A 100 -13.96 -17.97 -2.98
N GLU A 101 -14.34 -18.52 -1.82
CA GLU A 101 -13.51 -18.51 -0.61
C GLU A 101 -12.09 -19.07 -0.88
N ALA A 102 -12.00 -20.11 -1.71
CA ALA A 102 -10.72 -20.73 -2.07
C ALA A 102 -9.75 -19.73 -2.73
N ASP A 103 -10.25 -18.83 -3.58
CA ASP A 103 -9.43 -17.81 -4.25
C ASP A 103 -9.00 -16.72 -3.27
N ILE A 104 -9.90 -16.30 -2.37
CA ILE A 104 -9.61 -15.34 -1.31
C ILE A 104 -8.52 -15.93 -0.40
N ARG A 105 -8.72 -17.15 0.09
CA ARG A 105 -7.77 -17.86 0.97
C ARG A 105 -6.38 -17.99 0.33
N LYS A 106 -6.32 -18.35 -0.94
CA LYS A 106 -5.05 -18.45 -1.68
C LYS A 106 -4.29 -17.11 -1.74
N LYS A 107 -5.02 -16.00 -1.92
CA LYS A 107 -4.43 -14.66 -1.99
C LYS A 107 -4.03 -14.13 -0.61
N VAL A 108 -4.84 -14.36 0.42
CA VAL A 108 -4.55 -13.95 1.81
C VAL A 108 -3.29 -14.65 2.34
N LYS A 109 -3.12 -15.95 2.04
CA LYS A 109 -1.93 -16.72 2.45
C LYS A 109 -0.67 -16.42 1.65
N LYS A 110 -0.78 -15.68 0.56
CA LYS A 110 0.38 -15.31 -0.24
C LYS A 110 1.20 -14.24 0.46
N VAL A 111 2.43 -14.57 0.82
CA VAL A 111 3.38 -13.63 1.42
C VAL A 111 3.78 -12.59 0.38
N SER A 112 3.09 -11.46 0.38
CA SER A 112 3.41 -10.32 -0.47
C SER A 112 3.21 -9.01 0.29
N SER A 113 3.87 -7.95 -0.16
CA SER A 113 3.72 -6.62 0.46
C SER A 113 2.29 -6.08 0.31
N ARG A 114 1.60 -6.47 -0.76
CA ARG A 114 0.21 -6.13 -1.04
C ARG A 114 -0.34 -7.04 -2.13
N GLU A 115 -1.48 -7.68 -1.89
CA GLU A 115 -2.16 -8.53 -2.87
C GLU A 115 -3.56 -7.98 -3.17
N LEU A 116 -3.87 -7.77 -4.44
CA LEU A 116 -5.19 -7.30 -4.87
C LEU A 116 -6.20 -8.45 -4.82
N ILE A 117 -7.21 -8.32 -3.97
CA ILE A 117 -8.29 -9.30 -3.84
C ILE A 117 -9.37 -9.04 -4.88
N ALA A 118 -9.91 -7.81 -4.88
CA ALA A 118 -10.96 -7.42 -5.81
C ALA A 118 -10.77 -5.96 -6.27
N ALA A 119 -11.12 -5.69 -7.53
CA ALA A 119 -11.13 -4.35 -8.11
C ALA A 119 -12.53 -4.04 -8.64
N ASN A 120 -12.81 -2.74 -8.81
CA ASN A 120 -14.06 -2.23 -9.36
C ASN A 120 -15.32 -2.66 -8.58
N ILE A 121 -15.23 -2.82 -7.27
CA ILE A 121 -16.37 -3.01 -6.38
C ILE A 121 -17.12 -1.69 -6.18
N ASP A 122 -18.42 -1.79 -5.92
CA ASP A 122 -19.23 -0.61 -5.64
C ASP A 122 -18.73 0.09 -4.37
N LYS A 123 -18.84 1.42 -4.35
CA LYS A 123 -18.38 2.24 -3.23
C LYS A 123 -19.05 1.82 -1.90
N THR A 124 -20.33 1.50 -1.92
CA THR A 124 -21.08 1.06 -0.74
C THR A 124 -20.49 -0.19 -0.09
N THR A 125 -20.11 -1.19 -0.91
CA THR A 125 -19.44 -2.41 -0.43
C THR A 125 -18.04 -2.10 0.09
N GLY A 126 -17.30 -1.23 -0.61
CA GLY A 126 -15.98 -0.79 -0.16
C GLY A 126 -16.01 -0.07 1.17
N ASP A 127 -16.98 0.84 1.37
CA ASP A 127 -17.14 1.58 2.60
C ASP A 127 -17.55 0.65 3.75
N ALA A 128 -18.44 -0.30 3.51
CA ALA A 128 -18.81 -1.32 4.51
C ALA A 128 -17.60 -2.14 4.99
N ILE A 129 -16.75 -2.59 4.08
CA ILE A 129 -15.51 -3.30 4.44
C ILE A 129 -14.54 -2.39 5.22
N ARG A 130 -14.47 -1.11 4.86
CA ARG A 130 -13.62 -0.13 5.54
C ARG A 130 -14.07 0.14 6.97
N GLU A 131 -15.38 0.23 7.20
CA GLU A 131 -15.96 0.46 8.53
C GLU A 131 -15.67 -0.67 9.52
N LEU A 132 -15.52 -1.92 9.04
CA LEU A 132 -15.14 -3.06 9.87
C LEU A 132 -13.71 -2.96 10.42
N ASN A 133 -12.86 -2.11 9.82
CA ASN A 133 -11.50 -1.79 10.26
C ASN A 133 -10.64 -3.02 10.60
N VAL A 134 -10.76 -4.09 9.82
CA VAL A 134 -10.01 -5.34 10.03
C VAL A 134 -8.55 -5.16 9.64
N ALA A 135 -7.64 -5.54 10.54
CA ALA A 135 -6.21 -5.44 10.33
C ALA A 135 -5.76 -6.22 9.07
N GLY A 136 -4.93 -5.58 8.24
CA GLY A 136 -4.45 -6.17 7.00
C GLY A 136 -5.33 -5.94 5.77
N ILE A 137 -6.58 -5.51 5.90
CA ILE A 137 -7.43 -5.13 4.76
C ILE A 137 -7.21 -3.65 4.43
N LYS A 138 -7.03 -3.35 3.14
CA LYS A 138 -6.95 -1.98 2.60
C LYS A 138 -7.95 -1.80 1.48
N VAL A 139 -8.77 -0.76 1.63
CA VAL A 139 -9.77 -0.35 0.65
C VAL A 139 -9.34 0.99 0.07
N ASP A 140 -9.03 1.01 -1.22
CA ASP A 140 -8.69 2.22 -1.95
C ASP A 140 -9.83 2.65 -2.85
N GLU A 141 -10.09 3.96 -2.89
CA GLU A 141 -11.02 4.54 -3.86
C GLU A 141 -10.34 4.65 -5.23
N ASP A 142 -11.07 4.33 -6.27
CA ASP A 142 -10.67 4.45 -7.67
C ASP A 142 -11.86 4.92 -8.51
N TYR A 143 -11.64 5.21 -9.76
CA TYR A 143 -12.67 5.66 -10.68
C TYR A 143 -12.68 4.77 -11.93
N LYS A 144 -13.87 4.27 -12.27
CA LYS A 144 -14.09 3.53 -13.51
C LYS A 144 -14.82 4.40 -14.52
N ARG A 145 -14.36 4.42 -15.76
CA ARG A 145 -15.06 5.13 -16.83
C ARG A 145 -16.41 4.48 -17.10
N TYR A 146 -17.44 5.30 -17.16
CA TYR A 146 -18.82 4.90 -17.38
C TYR A 146 -19.38 5.57 -18.62
N TYR A 147 -20.04 4.80 -19.45
CA TYR A 147 -20.65 5.25 -20.71
C TYR A 147 -22.16 5.01 -20.64
N PRO A 148 -22.99 6.06 -20.38
CA PRO A 148 -24.44 5.91 -20.19
C PRO A 148 -25.15 5.29 -21.39
N TYR A 149 -24.66 5.59 -22.59
CA TYR A 149 -25.25 5.11 -23.85
C TYR A 149 -24.53 3.91 -24.47
N GLY A 150 -23.76 3.17 -23.69
CA GLY A 150 -23.06 1.94 -24.12
C GLY A 150 -22.11 2.18 -25.28
N SER A 151 -22.36 1.56 -26.42
CA SER A 151 -21.49 1.63 -27.60
C SER A 151 -21.66 2.88 -28.49
N LEU A 152 -22.55 3.82 -28.10
CA LEU A 152 -22.76 5.06 -28.86
C LEU A 152 -21.43 5.84 -28.94
N ALA A 153 -21.09 6.20 -30.20
CA ALA A 153 -19.87 6.96 -30.52
C ALA A 153 -18.55 6.31 -30.00
N SER A 154 -18.52 5.00 -29.78
CA SER A 154 -17.38 4.26 -29.24
C SER A 154 -16.07 4.47 -30.00
N LYS A 155 -16.14 4.68 -31.35
CA LYS A 155 -14.97 4.98 -32.18
C LYS A 155 -14.37 6.37 -31.93
N VAL A 156 -15.18 7.31 -31.41
CA VAL A 156 -14.76 8.68 -31.11
C VAL A 156 -14.39 8.83 -29.62
N LEU A 157 -15.22 8.25 -28.72
CA LEU A 157 -15.01 8.32 -27.27
C LEU A 157 -13.88 7.40 -26.82
N GLY A 158 -13.60 6.33 -27.58
CA GLY A 158 -12.66 5.31 -27.18
C GLY A 158 -13.09 4.54 -25.95
N PHE A 159 -12.14 3.84 -25.32
CA PHE A 159 -12.36 3.14 -24.06
C PHE A 159 -11.08 3.13 -23.21
N THR A 160 -11.26 2.87 -21.94
CA THR A 160 -10.16 2.79 -20.97
C THR A 160 -9.92 1.34 -20.55
N GLY A 161 -8.66 1.00 -20.30
CA GLY A 161 -8.25 -0.27 -19.72
C GLY A 161 -8.62 -0.41 -18.24
N SER A 162 -8.26 -1.55 -17.66
CA SER A 162 -8.47 -1.83 -16.23
C SER A 162 -7.67 -0.89 -15.31
N ASP A 163 -6.61 -0.31 -15.81
CA ASP A 163 -5.74 0.68 -15.15
C ASP A 163 -6.21 2.12 -15.36
N ASN A 164 -7.40 2.30 -15.96
CA ASN A 164 -7.99 3.58 -16.32
C ASN A 164 -7.16 4.40 -17.35
N GLN A 165 -6.20 3.78 -18.06
CA GLN A 165 -5.52 4.40 -19.17
C GLN A 165 -6.37 4.32 -20.43
N GLY A 166 -6.32 5.35 -21.30
CA GLY A 166 -6.98 5.32 -22.60
C GLY A 166 -6.27 4.34 -23.53
N ILE A 167 -7.03 3.43 -24.15
CA ILE A 167 -6.50 2.46 -25.11
C ILE A 167 -6.73 2.96 -26.53
N VAL A 168 -7.91 3.49 -26.80
CA VAL A 168 -8.33 4.04 -28.10
C VAL A 168 -9.21 5.26 -27.85
N GLY A 169 -9.14 6.24 -28.75
CA GLY A 169 -9.96 7.46 -28.70
C GLY A 169 -9.16 8.72 -28.88
#